data_540a9991677bef12c5853def7ee6c430
#
_entry.id   540a9991677bef12c5853def7ee6c430
#
_cell.length_a   1.000
_cell.length_b   1.000
_cell.length_c   1.000
_cell.angle_alpha   90.00
_cell.angle_beta   90.00
_cell.angle_gamma   90.00
#
_symmetry.space_group_name_H-M   'P 1'
#
loop_
_entity.id
_entity.type
_entity.pdbx_description
1 polymer ?
#
loop_
_entity_poly.entity_id
_entity_poly.type
_entity_poly.pdbx_seq_one_letter_code
_entity_poly.pdbx_strand_id
1 'polypeptide(L)'
;EGHLLRNSIAIFVLTTLFYFIGAELRLVHELSLFWPLNGVMAGVFARYVWLNRLHYYAISYVAMLVYDAITTEWGLISLAINFSNMMFIVTVALLVARDKRLGKNKYEPVSALRLFNYCLLAALLCAIVGAIGSVSIDTLDFWPLLADWFSEQFSTGVLIVPCMLTLAIPGVLPRFKAEQMMPAIALIVSVIASVVIGGAGSLAFPLPALIWCAVRYTPQVTCLLTFV
;
A
#
# COMPACT_ATOMS: atom_id res chain seq x y z
N GLU A 1 -8.07 -28.22 -8.20
CA GLU A 1 -7.95 -27.40 -9.44
C GLU A 1 -8.86 -26.16 -9.39
N GLY A 2 -10.14 -26.27 -8.97
CA GLY A 2 -11.05 -25.12 -8.92
C GLY A 2 -10.62 -23.96 -8.02
N HIS A 3 -9.90 -24.22 -6.94
CA HIS A 3 -9.37 -23.17 -6.08
C HIS A 3 -8.20 -22.42 -6.72
N LEU A 4 -7.35 -23.10 -7.51
CA LEU A 4 -6.22 -22.48 -8.18
C LEU A 4 -6.73 -21.46 -9.22
N LEU A 5 -7.63 -21.86 -10.10
CA LEU A 5 -8.18 -21.00 -11.14
C LEU A 5 -8.92 -19.79 -10.53
N ARG A 6 -9.77 -20.02 -9.54
CA ARG A 6 -10.51 -18.95 -8.85
C ARG A 6 -9.56 -17.93 -8.21
N ASN A 7 -8.53 -18.40 -7.50
CA ASN A 7 -7.55 -17.52 -6.85
C ASN A 7 -6.71 -16.77 -7.89
N SER A 8 -6.35 -17.41 -8.99
CA SER A 8 -5.61 -16.78 -10.10
C SER A 8 -6.42 -15.65 -10.74
N ILE A 9 -7.70 -15.89 -11.00
CA ILE A 9 -8.63 -14.87 -11.53
C ILE A 9 -8.78 -13.73 -10.49
N ALA A 10 -8.95 -14.05 -9.21
CA ALA A 10 -9.10 -13.04 -8.17
C ALA A 10 -7.84 -12.15 -8.06
N ILE A 11 -6.64 -12.73 -8.08
CA ILE A 11 -5.37 -11.97 -8.06
C ILE A 11 -5.24 -11.10 -9.31
N PHE A 12 -5.54 -11.64 -10.49
CA PHE A 12 -5.49 -10.89 -11.74
C PHE A 12 -6.43 -9.68 -11.71
N VAL A 13 -7.69 -9.90 -11.37
CA VAL A 13 -8.72 -8.84 -11.30
C VAL A 13 -8.38 -7.81 -10.24
N LEU A 14 -7.96 -8.25 -9.06
CA LEU A 14 -7.59 -7.34 -7.96
C LEU A 14 -6.38 -6.47 -8.34
N THR A 15 -5.36 -7.07 -8.95
CA THR A 15 -4.18 -6.33 -9.43
C THR A 15 -4.56 -5.30 -10.48
N THR A 16 -5.35 -5.71 -11.49
CA THR A 16 -5.80 -4.81 -12.56
C THR A 16 -6.65 -3.66 -12.01
N LEU A 17 -7.55 -3.94 -11.07
CA LEU A 17 -8.41 -2.93 -10.44
C LEU A 17 -7.58 -1.87 -9.71
N PHE A 18 -6.65 -2.29 -8.86
CA PHE A 18 -5.82 -1.33 -8.09
C PHE A 18 -4.77 -0.64 -8.94
N TYR A 19 -4.32 -1.26 -10.03
CA TYR A 19 -3.50 -0.59 -11.03
C TYR A 19 -4.29 0.52 -11.72
N PHE A 20 -5.53 0.23 -12.16
CA PHE A 20 -6.44 1.21 -12.73
C PHE A 20 -6.69 2.38 -11.77
N ILE A 21 -7.03 2.09 -10.50
CA ILE A 21 -7.24 3.14 -9.49
C ILE A 21 -5.98 4.01 -9.33
N GLY A 22 -4.80 3.41 -9.26
CA GLY A 22 -3.54 4.14 -9.17
C GLY A 22 -3.27 5.01 -10.40
N ALA A 23 -3.57 4.51 -11.59
CA ALA A 23 -3.42 5.24 -12.84
C ALA A 23 -4.36 6.45 -12.93
N GLU A 24 -5.63 6.30 -12.52
CA GLU A 24 -6.62 7.40 -12.48
C GLU A 24 -6.29 8.45 -11.41
N LEU A 25 -5.61 8.07 -10.33
CA LEU A 25 -5.17 9.00 -9.29
C LEU A 25 -3.90 9.79 -9.68
N ARG A 26 -3.27 9.46 -10.78
CA ARG A 26 -2.23 10.28 -11.39
C ARG A 26 -2.84 11.49 -12.09
N LEU A 27 -3.24 12.47 -11.31
CA LEU A 27 -3.76 13.75 -11.81
C LEU A 27 -2.60 14.58 -12.36
N VAL A 28 -2.30 14.50 -13.66
CA VAL A 28 -1.32 15.34 -14.36
C VAL A 28 0.14 14.88 -14.19
N HIS A 29 0.79 14.46 -15.21
CA HIS A 29 2.23 14.30 -15.52
C HIS A 29 3.28 14.24 -14.37
N GLU A 30 2.85 14.40 -13.14
CA GLU A 30 3.65 14.33 -11.92
C GLU A 30 3.28 13.10 -11.11
N LEU A 31 4.20 12.66 -10.28
CA LEU A 31 4.13 11.47 -9.45
C LEU A 31 2.80 11.36 -8.70
N SER A 32 2.28 10.19 -8.70
CA SER A 32 1.14 9.86 -7.86
C SER A 32 1.57 9.90 -6.41
N LEU A 33 1.03 10.81 -5.61
CA LEU A 33 1.22 10.81 -4.15
C LEU A 33 0.65 9.52 -3.50
N PHE A 34 -0.10 8.73 -4.26
CA PHE A 34 -0.81 7.58 -3.76
C PHE A 34 -0.89 6.45 -4.80
N TRP A 35 -0.11 5.39 -4.61
CA TRP A 35 -0.10 4.21 -5.45
C TRP A 35 -0.58 2.98 -4.67
N PRO A 36 -1.90 2.73 -4.58
CA PRO A 36 -2.47 1.75 -3.66
C PRO A 36 -2.13 0.30 -4.00
N LEU A 37 -1.85 -0.01 -5.27
CA LEU A 37 -1.60 -1.36 -5.76
C LEU A 37 -0.61 -2.12 -4.90
N ASN A 38 0.58 -1.54 -4.68
CA ASN A 38 1.68 -2.23 -4.03
C ASN A 38 1.36 -2.56 -2.57
N GLY A 39 0.77 -1.61 -1.84
CA GLY A 39 0.35 -1.82 -0.46
C GLY A 39 -0.76 -2.86 -0.32
N VAL A 40 -1.76 -2.83 -1.21
CA VAL A 40 -2.87 -3.79 -1.21
C VAL A 40 -2.37 -5.19 -1.54
N MET A 41 -1.62 -5.37 -2.63
CA MET A 41 -1.14 -6.69 -3.05
C MET A 41 -0.14 -7.26 -2.04
N ALA A 42 0.76 -6.44 -1.49
CA ALA A 42 1.65 -6.85 -0.41
C ALA A 42 0.86 -7.33 0.82
N GLY A 43 -0.17 -6.59 1.21
CA GLY A 43 -1.05 -6.95 2.31
C GLY A 43 -1.83 -8.24 2.06
N VAL A 44 -2.35 -8.45 0.86
CA VAL A 44 -3.05 -9.68 0.45
C VAL A 44 -2.12 -10.89 0.56
N PHE A 45 -0.93 -10.84 -0.04
CA PHE A 45 0.03 -11.94 0.01
C PHE A 45 0.59 -12.18 1.42
N ALA A 46 0.78 -11.12 2.21
CA ALA A 46 1.21 -11.23 3.60
C ALA A 46 0.14 -11.83 4.52
N ARG A 47 -1.14 -11.53 4.25
CA ARG A 47 -2.26 -12.01 5.04
C ARG A 47 -2.62 -13.46 4.74
N TYR A 48 -2.69 -13.81 3.46
CA TYR A 48 -3.12 -15.11 2.98
C TYR A 48 -1.93 -15.96 2.54
N VAL A 49 -1.36 -16.73 3.47
CA VAL A 49 -0.15 -17.54 3.25
C VAL A 49 -0.28 -18.49 2.05
N TRP A 50 -1.49 -19.00 1.76
CA TRP A 50 -1.73 -19.87 0.60
C TRP A 50 -1.63 -19.15 -0.74
N LEU A 51 -1.76 -17.82 -0.76
CA LEU A 51 -1.53 -16.97 -1.94
C LEU A 51 -0.07 -16.54 -2.07
N ASN A 52 0.75 -16.69 -1.03
CA ASN A 52 2.17 -16.33 -1.05
C ASN A 52 2.98 -17.43 -1.77
N ARG A 53 2.78 -17.54 -3.09
CA ARG A 53 3.42 -18.53 -3.97
C ARG A 53 3.83 -17.86 -5.27
N LEU A 54 4.94 -18.34 -5.85
CA LEU A 54 5.55 -17.76 -7.05
C LEU A 54 4.57 -17.55 -8.20
N HIS A 55 3.72 -18.51 -8.49
CA HIS A 55 2.76 -18.39 -9.59
C HIS A 55 1.74 -17.25 -9.41
N TYR A 56 1.31 -16.94 -8.18
CA TYR A 56 0.42 -15.80 -7.94
C TYR A 56 1.14 -14.45 -8.07
N TYR A 57 2.41 -14.37 -7.69
CA TYR A 57 3.24 -13.21 -8.00
C TYR A 57 3.41 -13.02 -9.50
N ALA A 58 3.66 -14.10 -10.23
CA ALA A 58 3.74 -14.05 -11.70
C ALA A 58 2.43 -13.56 -12.34
N ILE A 59 1.27 -14.02 -11.83
CA ILE A 59 -0.04 -13.57 -12.30
C ILE A 59 -0.23 -12.07 -12.01
N SER A 60 0.15 -11.58 -10.83
CA SER A 60 0.09 -10.15 -10.51
C SER A 60 0.98 -9.33 -11.45
N TYR A 61 2.20 -9.78 -11.71
CA TYR A 61 3.10 -9.12 -12.66
C TYR A 61 2.53 -9.09 -14.08
N VAL A 62 2.02 -10.22 -14.56
CA VAL A 62 1.38 -10.31 -15.88
C VAL A 62 0.15 -9.40 -15.97
N ALA A 63 -0.66 -9.29 -14.91
CA ALA A 63 -1.82 -8.40 -14.88
C ALA A 63 -1.42 -6.92 -15.06
N MET A 64 -0.32 -6.48 -14.42
CA MET A 64 0.22 -5.12 -14.62
C MET A 64 0.67 -4.91 -16.07
N LEU A 65 1.40 -5.88 -16.63
CA LEU A 65 1.88 -5.80 -18.02
C LEU A 65 0.74 -5.80 -19.04
N VAL A 66 -0.31 -6.58 -18.81
CA VAL A 66 -1.51 -6.60 -19.64
C VAL A 66 -2.23 -5.26 -19.58
N TYR A 67 -2.33 -4.65 -18.40
CA TYR A 67 -2.92 -3.33 -18.25
C TYR A 67 -2.14 -2.29 -19.08
N ASP A 68 -0.82 -2.23 -18.94
CA ASP A 68 0.03 -1.31 -19.71
C ASP A 68 -0.11 -1.55 -21.22
N ALA A 69 -0.12 -2.82 -21.66
CA ALA A 69 -0.26 -3.17 -23.06
C ALA A 69 -1.58 -2.70 -23.69
N ILE A 70 -2.65 -2.55 -22.87
CA ILE A 70 -3.98 -2.13 -23.35
C ILE A 70 -4.15 -0.60 -23.26
N THR A 71 -3.56 0.04 -22.26
CA THR A 71 -3.85 1.44 -21.91
C THR A 71 -2.74 2.41 -22.25
N THR A 72 -1.49 1.96 -22.30
CA THR A 72 -0.31 2.78 -22.52
C THR A 72 0.56 2.21 -23.64
N GLU A 73 1.64 2.93 -23.96
CA GLU A 73 2.63 2.39 -24.87
C GLU A 73 3.40 1.25 -24.22
N TRP A 74 3.34 0.09 -24.85
CA TRP A 74 4.10 -1.07 -24.45
C TRP A 74 5.59 -0.87 -24.70
N GLY A 75 6.45 -1.10 -23.70
CA GLY A 75 7.89 -0.95 -23.86
C GLY A 75 8.71 -1.57 -22.72
N LEU A 76 10.04 -1.49 -22.86
CA LEU A 76 10.97 -1.96 -21.83
C LEU A 76 10.76 -1.25 -20.49
N ILE A 77 10.32 0.02 -20.52
CA ILE A 77 10.03 0.79 -19.32
C ILE A 77 8.89 0.19 -18.51
N SER A 78 7.85 -0.31 -19.16
CA SER A 78 6.73 -1.00 -18.51
C SER A 78 7.20 -2.26 -17.75
N LEU A 79 8.11 -3.03 -18.34
CA LEU A 79 8.71 -4.18 -17.67
C LEU A 79 9.49 -3.76 -16.42
N ALA A 80 10.32 -2.73 -16.51
CA ALA A 80 11.16 -2.26 -15.41
C ALA A 80 10.32 -1.68 -14.27
N ILE A 81 9.33 -0.82 -14.58
CA ILE A 81 8.45 -0.20 -13.60
C ILE A 81 7.63 -1.27 -12.86
N ASN A 82 7.01 -2.19 -13.59
CA ASN A 82 6.21 -3.23 -12.95
C ASN A 82 7.05 -4.24 -12.19
N PHE A 83 8.29 -4.48 -12.60
CA PHE A 83 9.23 -5.27 -11.81
C PHE A 83 9.59 -4.56 -10.49
N SER A 84 9.79 -3.24 -10.51
CA SER A 84 10.03 -2.48 -9.28
C SER A 84 8.82 -2.54 -8.33
N ASN A 85 7.59 -2.45 -8.84
CA ASN A 85 6.37 -2.66 -8.05
C ASN A 85 6.37 -4.05 -7.39
N MET A 86 6.75 -5.10 -8.14
CA MET A 86 6.87 -6.44 -7.59
C MET A 86 7.93 -6.55 -6.49
N MET A 87 9.03 -5.79 -6.57
CA MET A 87 10.04 -5.75 -5.49
C MET A 87 9.44 -5.29 -4.16
N PHE A 88 8.57 -4.26 -4.17
CA PHE A 88 7.86 -3.84 -2.98
C PHE A 88 6.93 -4.95 -2.45
N ILE A 89 6.06 -5.46 -3.32
CA ILE A 89 5.04 -6.46 -2.99
C ILE A 89 5.68 -7.72 -2.38
N VAL A 90 6.68 -8.27 -3.05
CA VAL A 90 7.37 -9.50 -2.62
C VAL A 90 8.13 -9.28 -1.31
N THR A 91 8.85 -8.16 -1.18
CA THR A 91 9.65 -7.88 0.01
C THR A 91 8.78 -7.80 1.26
N VAL A 92 7.72 -7.00 1.25
CA VAL A 92 6.80 -6.89 2.39
C VAL A 92 6.13 -8.24 2.69
N ALA A 93 5.61 -8.90 1.66
CA ALA A 93 4.90 -10.18 1.84
C ALA A 93 5.79 -11.27 2.44
N LEU A 94 7.03 -11.38 2.00
CA LEU A 94 7.98 -12.38 2.52
C LEU A 94 8.45 -12.05 3.93
N LEU A 95 8.74 -10.77 4.23
CA LEU A 95 9.17 -10.37 5.58
C LEU A 95 8.05 -10.58 6.61
N VAL A 96 6.82 -10.21 6.29
CA VAL A 96 5.67 -10.46 7.17
C VAL A 96 5.41 -11.96 7.31
N ALA A 97 5.47 -12.74 6.23
CA ALA A 97 5.31 -14.18 6.29
C ALA A 97 6.41 -14.86 7.14
N ARG A 98 7.65 -14.38 7.03
CA ARG A 98 8.77 -14.83 7.85
C ARG A 98 8.52 -14.57 9.35
N ASP A 99 8.08 -13.36 9.68
CA ASP A 99 7.77 -12.97 11.06
C ASP A 99 6.69 -13.87 11.66
N LYS A 100 5.61 -14.13 10.90
CA LYS A 100 4.53 -15.05 11.32
C LYS A 100 5.00 -16.50 11.52
N ARG A 101 6.03 -16.94 10.77
CA ARG A 101 6.61 -18.30 10.94
C ARG A 101 7.53 -18.39 12.15
N LEU A 102 8.27 -17.33 12.44
CA LEU A 102 9.23 -17.27 13.54
C LEU A 102 8.59 -16.87 14.88
N GLY A 103 7.41 -16.24 14.84
CA GLY A 103 6.67 -15.85 16.03
C GLY A 103 6.22 -17.04 16.86
N LYS A 104 6.33 -16.94 18.19
CA LYS A 104 5.87 -17.97 19.15
C LYS A 104 4.35 -18.19 19.06
N ASN A 105 3.63 -17.19 18.60
CA ASN A 105 2.18 -17.22 18.46
C ASN A 105 1.78 -16.79 17.05
N LYS A 106 1.17 -17.70 16.29
CA LYS A 106 0.73 -17.45 14.89
C LYS A 106 -0.32 -16.32 14.76
N TYR A 107 -0.92 -15.92 15.87
CA TYR A 107 -1.98 -14.92 15.94
C TYR A 107 -1.45 -13.55 16.44
N GLU A 108 -0.17 -13.47 16.86
CA GLU A 108 0.40 -12.17 17.22
C GLU A 108 0.49 -11.26 15.98
N PRO A 109 -0.04 -10.04 16.06
CA PRO A 109 0.13 -9.06 15.02
C PRO A 109 1.62 -8.68 14.91
N VAL A 110 2.08 -8.45 13.69
CA VAL A 110 3.42 -7.90 13.45
C VAL A 110 3.50 -6.53 14.15
N SER A 111 4.56 -6.29 14.92
CA SER A 111 4.70 -5.03 15.63
C SER A 111 4.76 -3.85 14.63
N ALA A 112 4.20 -2.71 15.01
CA ALA A 112 4.16 -1.51 14.17
C ALA A 112 5.57 -1.09 13.70
N LEU A 113 6.56 -1.16 14.60
CA LEU A 113 7.95 -0.82 14.28
C LEU A 113 8.55 -1.78 13.24
N ARG A 114 8.29 -3.08 13.34
CA ARG A 114 8.76 -4.05 12.33
C ARG A 114 8.10 -3.80 10.99
N LEU A 115 6.80 -3.56 11.00
CA LEU A 115 6.05 -3.28 9.77
C LEU A 115 6.53 -2.01 9.09
N PHE A 116 6.79 -0.96 9.88
CA PHE A 116 7.42 0.27 9.40
C PHE A 116 8.77 -0.01 8.70
N ASN A 117 9.65 -0.77 9.36
CA ASN A 117 10.95 -1.14 8.79
C ASN A 117 10.83 -2.01 7.53
N TYR A 118 9.82 -2.87 7.44
CA TYR A 118 9.58 -3.69 6.25
C TYR A 118 9.11 -2.83 5.08
N CYS A 119 8.22 -1.86 5.33
CA CYS A 119 7.80 -0.89 4.31
C CYS A 119 8.96 0.01 3.88
N LEU A 120 9.80 0.44 4.83
CA LEU A 120 11.00 1.25 4.54
C LEU A 120 11.97 0.50 3.60
N LEU A 121 12.32 -0.73 3.95
CA LEU A 121 13.21 -1.56 3.13
C LEU A 121 12.61 -1.86 1.75
N ALA A 122 11.33 -2.21 1.72
CA ALA A 122 10.64 -2.52 0.47
C ALA A 122 10.54 -1.31 -0.45
N ALA A 123 10.22 -0.13 0.10
CA ALA A 123 10.18 1.12 -0.65
C ALA A 123 11.56 1.51 -1.20
N LEU A 124 12.62 1.33 -0.41
CA LEU A 124 13.98 1.60 -0.85
C LEU A 124 14.39 0.68 -2.00
N LEU A 125 14.15 -0.63 -1.89
CA LEU A 125 14.45 -1.58 -2.97
C LEU A 125 13.64 -1.28 -4.24
N CYS A 126 12.34 -1.00 -4.09
CA CYS A 126 11.47 -0.60 -5.19
C CYS A 126 11.99 0.67 -5.87
N ALA A 127 12.33 1.70 -5.10
CA ALA A 127 12.82 2.98 -5.61
C ALA A 127 14.15 2.84 -6.36
N ILE A 128 15.10 2.06 -5.83
CA ILE A 128 16.38 1.80 -6.50
C ILE A 128 16.16 1.10 -7.84
N VAL A 129 15.36 0.04 -7.86
CA VAL A 129 15.09 -0.72 -9.10
C VAL A 129 14.33 0.12 -10.10
N GLY A 130 13.32 0.88 -9.65
CA GLY A 130 12.53 1.77 -10.50
C GLY A 130 13.36 2.91 -11.09
N ALA A 131 14.17 3.58 -10.25
CA ALA A 131 15.04 4.66 -10.70
C ALA A 131 16.11 4.17 -11.70
N ILE A 132 16.79 3.05 -11.42
CA ILE A 132 17.76 2.44 -12.35
C ILE A 132 17.07 2.08 -13.67
N GLY A 133 15.91 1.43 -13.62
CA GLY A 133 15.17 1.05 -14.81
C GLY A 133 14.77 2.24 -15.67
N SER A 134 14.27 3.31 -15.04
CA SER A 134 13.83 4.52 -15.73
C SER A 134 15.01 5.31 -16.32
N VAL A 135 16.09 5.52 -15.56
CA VAL A 135 17.31 6.23 -16.06
C VAL A 135 17.99 5.46 -17.21
N SER A 136 17.93 4.14 -17.19
CA SER A 136 18.51 3.31 -18.24
C SER A 136 17.77 3.41 -19.59
N ILE A 137 16.53 3.87 -19.56
CA ILE A 137 15.65 3.95 -20.72
C ILE A 137 15.43 5.41 -21.14
N ASP A 138 15.28 6.32 -20.16
CA ASP A 138 15.05 7.75 -20.35
C ASP A 138 16.20 8.57 -19.77
N THR A 139 16.40 9.81 -20.28
CA THR A 139 17.44 10.77 -19.85
C THR A 139 17.04 11.53 -18.56
N LEU A 140 16.53 10.83 -17.56
CA LEU A 140 16.08 11.41 -16.30
C LEU A 140 17.18 11.38 -15.23
N ASP A 141 17.16 12.34 -14.33
CA ASP A 141 18.10 12.40 -13.21
C ASP A 141 17.77 11.34 -12.14
N PHE A 142 18.75 10.53 -11.78
CA PHE A 142 18.59 9.41 -10.84
C PHE A 142 18.10 9.84 -9.46
N TRP A 143 18.69 10.88 -8.85
CA TRP A 143 18.41 11.22 -7.46
C TRP A 143 17.01 11.77 -7.20
N PRO A 144 16.49 12.72 -8.00
CA PRO A 144 15.10 13.14 -7.88
C PRO A 144 14.13 11.96 -8.06
N LEU A 145 14.37 11.15 -9.09
CA LEU A 145 13.53 10.01 -9.40
C LEU A 145 13.51 8.96 -8.27
N LEU A 146 14.69 8.67 -7.67
CA LEU A 146 14.80 7.80 -6.50
C LEU A 146 13.99 8.34 -5.32
N ALA A 147 14.10 9.65 -5.03
CA ALA A 147 13.39 10.28 -3.92
C ALA A 147 11.87 10.22 -4.12
N ASP A 148 11.43 10.45 -5.33
CA ASP A 148 10.02 10.43 -5.71
C ASP A 148 9.42 9.02 -5.57
N TRP A 149 10.06 8.02 -6.17
CA TRP A 149 9.65 6.63 -6.03
C TRP A 149 9.64 6.17 -4.58
N PHE A 150 10.69 6.53 -3.82
CA PHE A 150 10.78 6.16 -2.42
C PHE A 150 9.63 6.78 -1.61
N SER A 151 9.37 8.08 -1.76
CA SER A 151 8.34 8.79 -1.00
C SER A 151 6.94 8.24 -1.31
N GLU A 152 6.63 7.99 -2.57
CA GLU A 152 5.37 7.40 -3.01
C GLU A 152 5.17 6.01 -2.41
N GLN A 153 6.15 5.13 -2.57
CA GLN A 153 6.05 3.74 -2.14
C GLN A 153 6.05 3.60 -0.61
N PHE A 154 6.86 4.40 0.07
CA PHE A 154 6.95 4.36 1.51
C PHE A 154 5.68 4.90 2.19
N SER A 155 5.21 6.08 1.79
CA SER A 155 4.01 6.69 2.35
C SER A 155 2.78 5.82 2.13
N THR A 156 2.58 5.35 0.90
CA THR A 156 1.46 4.46 0.56
C THR A 156 1.56 3.12 1.29
N GLY A 157 2.75 2.55 1.38
CA GLY A 157 2.99 1.29 2.06
C GLY A 157 2.67 1.35 3.55
N VAL A 158 3.15 2.39 4.24
CA VAL A 158 2.90 2.59 5.67
C VAL A 158 1.43 2.81 5.98
N LEU A 159 0.67 3.42 5.06
CA LEU A 159 -0.78 3.60 5.21
C LEU A 159 -1.58 2.32 4.92
N ILE A 160 -1.31 1.66 3.79
CA ILE A 160 -2.17 0.58 3.29
C ILE A 160 -1.83 -0.78 3.92
N VAL A 161 -0.55 -1.12 4.07
CA VAL A 161 -0.18 -2.46 4.55
C VAL A 161 -0.73 -2.76 5.95
N PRO A 162 -0.65 -1.86 6.95
CA PRO A 162 -1.28 -2.08 8.25
C PRO A 162 -2.80 -2.25 8.14
N CYS A 163 -3.44 -1.44 7.30
CA CYS A 163 -4.88 -1.55 7.05
C CYS A 163 -5.25 -2.94 6.53
N MET A 164 -4.54 -3.43 5.51
CA MET A 164 -4.78 -4.76 4.92
C MET A 164 -4.54 -5.90 5.91
N LEU A 165 -3.55 -5.77 6.78
CA LEU A 165 -3.24 -6.79 7.79
C LEU A 165 -4.25 -6.81 8.95
N THR A 166 -4.84 -5.67 9.27
CA THR A 166 -5.81 -5.51 10.38
C THR A 166 -7.25 -5.67 9.95
N LEU A 167 -7.57 -5.68 8.63
CA LEU A 167 -8.93 -5.88 8.15
C LEU A 167 -9.54 -7.13 8.77
N ALA A 168 -10.63 -6.95 9.54
CA ALA A 168 -11.40 -8.08 10.06
C ALA A 168 -12.18 -8.75 8.92
N ILE A 169 -12.42 -10.06 9.07
CA ILE A 169 -13.28 -10.81 8.15
C ILE A 169 -14.69 -10.21 8.17
N PRO A 170 -15.39 -10.12 7.01
CA PRO A 170 -16.70 -9.50 6.91
C PRO A 170 -17.70 -10.09 7.92
N GLY A 171 -18.33 -9.24 8.70
CA GLY A 171 -19.39 -9.60 9.65
C GLY A 171 -19.39 -8.79 10.95
N VAL A 172 -18.31 -8.11 11.29
CA VAL A 172 -18.23 -7.29 12.50
C VAL A 172 -17.85 -5.88 12.12
N LEU A 173 -18.79 -5.14 11.56
CA LEU A 173 -18.67 -3.67 11.59
C LEU A 173 -18.77 -3.26 13.07
N PRO A 174 -17.77 -2.54 13.60
CA PRO A 174 -17.84 -2.08 14.97
C PRO A 174 -19.08 -1.19 15.12
N ARG A 175 -19.98 -1.56 16.04
CA ARG A 175 -21.11 -0.70 16.41
C ARG A 175 -20.55 0.44 17.22
N PHE A 176 -20.45 1.61 16.62
CA PHE A 176 -20.03 2.82 17.31
C PHE A 176 -21.17 3.32 18.20
N LYS A 177 -20.92 3.44 19.50
CA LYS A 177 -21.79 4.22 20.39
C LYS A 177 -21.53 5.71 20.14
N ALA A 178 -22.56 6.54 20.30
CA ALA A 178 -22.44 7.99 20.06
C ALA A 178 -21.27 8.63 20.85
N GLU A 179 -21.02 8.17 22.07
CA GLU A 179 -19.90 8.59 22.93
C GLU A 179 -18.52 8.22 22.34
N GLN A 180 -18.45 7.25 21.46
CA GLN A 180 -17.23 6.79 20.80
C GLN A 180 -16.96 7.54 19.49
N MET A 181 -17.84 8.41 19.03
CA MET A 181 -17.66 9.14 17.76
C MET A 181 -16.80 10.39 17.91
N MET A 182 -16.62 10.91 19.12
CA MET A 182 -15.90 12.18 19.34
C MET A 182 -14.49 12.22 18.74
N PRO A 183 -13.62 11.18 18.87
CA PRO A 183 -12.31 11.22 18.24
C PRO A 183 -12.38 11.28 16.72
N ALA A 184 -13.30 10.55 16.09
CA ALA A 184 -13.49 10.58 14.64
C ALA A 184 -14.01 11.94 14.15
N ILE A 185 -14.94 12.55 14.88
CA ILE A 185 -15.42 13.90 14.58
C ILE A 185 -14.29 14.91 14.73
N ALA A 186 -13.49 14.82 15.79
CA ALA A 186 -12.33 15.68 15.98
C ALA A 186 -11.32 15.55 14.84
N LEU A 187 -11.12 14.33 14.32
CA LEU A 187 -10.28 14.08 13.17
C LEU A 187 -10.81 14.78 11.90
N ILE A 188 -12.09 14.58 11.59
CA ILE A 188 -12.73 15.21 10.42
C ILE A 188 -12.62 16.73 10.50
N VAL A 189 -12.94 17.31 11.67
CA VAL A 189 -12.85 18.76 11.89
C VAL A 189 -11.42 19.25 11.71
N SER A 190 -10.43 18.52 12.24
CA SER A 190 -9.03 18.92 12.13
C SER A 190 -8.49 18.80 10.69
N VAL A 191 -8.97 17.82 9.91
CA VAL A 191 -8.65 17.69 8.48
C VAL A 191 -9.26 18.86 7.69
N ILE A 192 -10.53 19.18 7.93
CA ILE A 192 -11.18 20.35 7.30
C ILE A 192 -10.42 21.63 7.66
N ALA A 193 -10.07 21.82 8.93
CA ALA A 193 -9.29 22.97 9.37
C ALA A 193 -7.92 23.03 8.68
N SER A 194 -7.24 21.89 8.54
CA SER A 194 -5.97 21.78 7.81
C SER A 194 -6.08 22.29 6.36
N VAL A 195 -7.13 21.86 5.66
CA VAL A 195 -7.39 22.28 4.27
C VAL A 195 -7.76 23.76 4.17
N VAL A 196 -8.61 24.26 5.07
CA VAL A 196 -9.09 25.66 5.05
C VAL A 196 -7.99 26.65 5.42
N ILE A 197 -7.17 26.33 6.42
CA ILE A 197 -6.10 27.23 6.89
C ILE A 197 -4.91 27.19 5.93
N GLY A 198 -4.57 26.01 5.42
CA GLY A 198 -3.47 25.82 4.49
C GLY A 198 -2.08 26.05 5.11
N GLY A 199 -1.05 25.96 4.25
CA GLY A 199 0.36 26.11 4.65
C GLY A 199 0.97 24.84 5.22
N ALA A 200 2.32 24.77 5.22
CA ALA A 200 3.05 23.56 5.59
C ALA A 200 2.76 23.06 7.02
N GLY A 201 2.51 23.98 7.96
CA GLY A 201 2.19 23.64 9.35
C GLY A 201 0.79 23.00 9.52
N SER A 202 -0.13 23.23 8.61
CA SER A 202 -1.50 22.71 8.71
C SER A 202 -1.57 21.19 8.61
N LEU A 203 -0.60 20.56 7.97
CA LEU A 203 -0.50 19.09 7.87
C LEU A 203 -0.37 18.41 9.23
N ALA A 204 0.06 19.14 10.27
CA ALA A 204 0.15 18.62 11.63
C ALA A 204 -1.18 18.64 12.40
N PHE A 205 -2.20 19.36 11.94
CA PHE A 205 -3.49 19.50 12.67
C PHE A 205 -4.21 18.18 12.91
N PRO A 206 -4.25 17.22 11.98
CA PRO A 206 -4.90 15.94 12.22
C PRO A 206 -4.18 15.03 13.22
N LEU A 207 -2.88 15.24 13.48
CA LEU A 207 -2.07 14.35 14.31
C LEU A 207 -2.62 14.13 15.74
N PRO A 208 -2.99 15.16 16.51
CA PRO A 208 -3.56 14.96 17.85
C PRO A 208 -4.84 14.15 17.83
N ALA A 209 -5.70 14.39 16.84
CA ALA A 209 -6.96 13.66 16.68
C ALA A 209 -6.70 12.19 16.26
N LEU A 210 -5.73 11.93 15.38
CA LEU A 210 -5.31 10.58 15.02
C LEU A 210 -4.74 9.82 16.23
N ILE A 211 -3.94 10.46 17.07
CA ILE A 211 -3.44 9.87 18.32
C ILE A 211 -4.62 9.52 19.24
N TRP A 212 -5.60 10.40 19.37
CA TRP A 212 -6.80 10.14 20.14
C TRP A 212 -7.58 8.95 19.58
N CYS A 213 -7.75 8.86 18.27
CA CYS A 213 -8.35 7.70 17.62
C CYS A 213 -7.55 6.41 17.91
N ALA A 214 -6.23 6.44 17.83
CA ALA A 214 -5.37 5.28 18.08
C ALA A 214 -5.48 4.75 19.52
N VAL A 215 -5.73 5.64 20.49
CA VAL A 215 -5.93 5.25 21.90
C VAL A 215 -7.34 4.69 22.16
N ARG A 216 -8.33 5.16 21.41
CA ARG A 216 -9.75 4.84 21.66
C ARG A 216 -10.31 3.73 20.78
N TYR A 217 -9.78 3.56 19.58
CA TYR A 217 -10.30 2.62 18.60
C TYR A 217 -9.42 1.39 18.45
N THR A 218 -9.97 0.36 17.83
CA THR A 218 -9.19 -0.82 17.41
C THR A 218 -8.18 -0.43 16.33
N PRO A 219 -7.05 -1.14 16.20
CA PRO A 219 -6.06 -0.88 15.14
C PRO A 219 -6.65 -0.80 13.74
N GLN A 220 -7.65 -1.65 13.44
CA GLN A 220 -8.35 -1.63 12.15
C GLN A 220 -9.07 -0.31 11.90
N VAL A 221 -9.87 0.17 12.86
CA VAL A 221 -10.62 1.42 12.73
C VAL A 221 -9.66 2.60 12.61
N THR A 222 -8.60 2.61 13.43
CA THR A 222 -7.58 3.66 13.37
C THR A 222 -6.90 3.67 11.99
N CYS A 223 -6.49 2.52 11.45
CA CYS A 223 -5.90 2.45 10.11
C CYS A 223 -6.86 2.94 9.02
N LEU A 224 -8.16 2.64 9.11
CA LEU A 224 -9.15 3.15 8.16
C LEU A 224 -9.31 4.67 8.25
N LEU A 225 -9.26 5.23 9.45
CA LEU A 225 -9.34 6.68 9.67
C LEU A 225 -8.11 7.45 9.18
N THR A 226 -6.99 6.79 8.91
CA THR A 226 -5.81 7.45 8.29
C THR A 226 -6.02 7.82 6.82
N PHE A 227 -7.11 7.33 6.21
CA PHE A 227 -7.49 7.70 4.82
C PHE A 227 -8.46 8.89 4.75
N VAL A 228 -8.85 9.47 5.87
CA VAL A 228 -9.67 10.68 5.94
C VAL A 228 -8.81 11.91 5.77
#